data_952026abc5e7770e6d044eb64eb7da80
#
_entry.id   952026abc5e7770e6d044eb64eb7da80
#
_cell.length_a   1.000
_cell.length_b   1.000
_cell.length_c   1.000
_cell.angle_alpha   90.00
_cell.angle_beta   90.00
_cell.angle_gamma   90.00
#
_symmetry.space_group_name_H-M   'P 1'
#
loop_
_entity.id
_entity.type
_entity.pdbx_description
1 polymer ?
#
loop_
_entity_poly.entity_id
_entity_poly.type
_entity_poly.pdbx_seq_one_letter_code
_entity_poly.pdbx_strand_id
1 'polypeptide(L)'
;MINIIDRTGEIVRNNFGTEMKIVAYRRYDDIDVEFLDEHRYVKEHNTYSNFKSGAIKNPYDRSVYGVGYVGEGNHIIIQNKKVSLSYEVWSEMLARCYLEERKHLHPAYFGIVTVCDEWQCYHRFADWYEEHTYECDGRLHLDKDILYPGNKEYSPEKCLLVPQRINMLFMNKSNKRGLPNGISECPEGYLAKYDGKTIGIYSTIEDAYYEQTKKKKEEIIRVANEYKSIMPNEVYDAILAYEFKIENDKNYKVV
;
A
#
# COMPACT_ATOMS: atom_id res chain seq x y z
N MET A 1 9.29 49.06 29.04
CA MET A 1 8.90 48.52 27.68
C MET A 1 9.82 47.34 27.43
N ILE A 2 9.28 46.16 27.28
CA ILE A 2 10.05 44.97 26.88
C ILE A 2 10.36 45.16 25.42
N ASN A 3 11.64 45.33 25.05
CA ASN A 3 12.05 45.34 23.63
C ASN A 3 11.77 43.96 23.04
N ILE A 4 10.72 43.83 22.28
CA ILE A 4 10.45 42.63 21.47
C ILE A 4 11.48 42.66 20.33
N ILE A 5 12.38 41.70 20.31
CA ILE A 5 13.33 41.53 19.19
C ILE A 5 12.54 40.92 18.05
N ASP A 6 12.29 41.67 16.96
CA ASP A 6 11.71 41.12 15.72
C ASP A 6 12.74 40.15 15.08
N ARG A 7 12.26 38.94 14.77
CA ARG A 7 13.05 37.87 14.16
C ARG A 7 12.52 37.47 12.76
N THR A 8 11.70 38.33 12.18
CA THR A 8 11.23 38.13 10.81
C THR A 8 12.41 38.01 9.85
N GLY A 9 12.36 36.99 8.99
CA GLY A 9 13.43 36.68 8.04
C GLY A 9 14.48 35.70 8.54
N GLU A 10 14.47 35.29 9.82
CA GLU A 10 15.36 34.23 10.32
C GLU A 10 15.06 32.90 9.64
N ILE A 11 16.11 32.15 9.25
CA ILE A 11 16.00 30.87 8.53
C ILE A 11 16.69 29.78 9.37
N VAL A 12 16.01 28.63 9.50
CA VAL A 12 16.57 27.39 10.04
C VAL A 12 16.04 26.19 9.25
N ARG A 13 16.62 25.01 9.47
CA ARG A 13 16.09 23.76 8.91
C ARG A 13 15.23 23.05 9.93
N ASN A 14 14.14 22.43 9.45
CA ASN A 14 13.37 21.53 10.29
C ASN A 14 14.09 20.17 10.45
N ASN A 15 13.52 19.29 11.27
CA ASN A 15 14.12 17.97 11.57
C ASN A 15 14.18 17.02 10.36
N PHE A 16 13.51 17.36 9.23
CA PHE A 16 13.57 16.64 7.96
C PHE A 16 14.51 17.29 6.94
N GLY A 17 15.16 18.42 7.31
CA GLY A 17 16.13 19.12 6.48
C GLY A 17 15.54 20.22 5.59
N THR A 18 14.22 20.44 5.57
CA THR A 18 13.58 21.51 4.80
C THR A 18 13.86 22.87 5.46
N GLU A 19 14.32 23.85 4.68
CA GLU A 19 14.52 25.22 5.17
C GLU A 19 13.17 25.87 5.45
N MET A 20 13.10 26.59 6.58
CA MET A 20 11.92 27.33 6.99
C MET A 20 12.32 28.73 7.46
N LYS A 21 11.49 29.73 7.11
CA LYS A 21 11.71 31.14 7.34
C LYS A 21 10.56 31.73 8.16
N ILE A 22 10.88 32.56 9.16
CA ILE A 22 9.86 33.35 9.86
C ILE A 22 9.35 34.44 8.90
N VAL A 23 8.07 34.40 8.60
CA VAL A 23 7.41 35.41 7.73
C VAL A 23 6.59 36.40 8.56
N ALA A 24 6.19 36.06 9.77
CA ALA A 24 5.60 36.97 10.74
C ALA A 24 6.09 36.65 12.15
N TYR A 25 6.56 37.66 12.89
CA TYR A 25 6.97 37.53 14.29
C TYR A 25 6.14 38.48 15.15
N ARG A 26 5.08 37.97 15.79
CA ARG A 26 4.24 38.77 16.70
C ARG A 26 4.78 38.76 18.11
N ARG A 27 5.19 37.60 18.59
CA ARG A 27 5.82 37.38 19.88
C ARG A 27 6.48 35.99 19.89
N TYR A 28 7.19 35.64 20.94
CA TYR A 28 7.99 34.41 21.02
C TYR A 28 7.16 33.12 20.92
N ASP A 29 5.90 33.15 21.31
CA ASP A 29 4.95 32.04 21.28
C ASP A 29 3.91 32.17 20.14
N ASP A 30 4.09 33.14 19.23
CA ASP A 30 3.22 33.38 18.09
C ASP A 30 3.99 33.92 16.88
N ILE A 31 4.41 32.99 16.03
CA ILE A 31 5.11 33.25 14.77
C ILE A 31 4.47 32.47 13.63
N ASP A 32 4.59 32.97 12.41
CA ASP A 32 4.26 32.23 11.19
C ASP A 32 5.55 31.86 10.45
N VAL A 33 5.57 30.65 9.93
CA VAL A 33 6.75 30.07 9.30
C VAL A 33 6.40 29.57 7.91
N GLU A 34 7.14 30.03 6.90
CA GLU A 34 7.10 29.54 5.52
C GLU A 34 8.21 28.51 5.30
N PHE A 35 7.87 27.36 4.70
CA PHE A 35 8.85 26.40 4.23
C PHE A 35 9.36 26.81 2.83
N LEU A 36 10.68 26.75 2.64
CA LEU A 36 11.34 27.25 1.42
C LEU A 36 11.56 26.15 0.36
N ASP A 37 10.62 25.21 0.28
CA ASP A 37 10.53 24.20 -0.77
C ASP A 37 9.62 24.67 -1.91
N GLU A 38 9.35 23.79 -2.86
CA GLU A 38 8.48 24.07 -4.03
C GLU A 38 7.03 24.37 -3.65
N HIS A 39 6.56 23.85 -2.50
CA HIS A 39 5.18 24.02 -2.04
C HIS A 39 4.93 25.32 -1.30
N ARG A 40 5.98 25.95 -0.74
CA ARG A 40 5.91 27.24 -0.04
C ARG A 40 4.84 27.26 1.08
N TYR A 41 4.65 26.11 1.73
CA TYR A 41 3.64 25.97 2.78
C TYR A 41 3.91 26.91 3.94
N VAL A 42 2.88 27.61 4.42
CA VAL A 42 2.95 28.49 5.59
C VAL A 42 2.25 27.84 6.77
N LYS A 43 3.00 27.64 7.86
CA LYS A 43 2.46 27.17 9.13
C LYS A 43 2.30 28.34 10.08
N GLU A 44 1.06 28.72 10.34
CA GLU A 44 0.71 29.83 11.23
C GLU A 44 0.73 29.44 12.72
N HIS A 45 0.87 30.45 13.59
CA HIS A 45 0.72 30.34 15.04
C HIS A 45 1.64 29.29 15.70
N ASN A 46 2.93 29.33 15.38
CA ASN A 46 3.95 28.49 16.00
C ASN A 46 4.74 29.23 17.09
N THR A 47 5.54 28.50 17.84
CA THR A 47 6.45 29.08 18.81
C THR A 47 7.87 29.22 18.24
N TYR A 48 8.60 30.25 18.67
CA TYR A 48 10.00 30.41 18.30
C TYR A 48 10.88 29.24 18.80
N SER A 49 10.51 28.63 19.93
CA SER A 49 11.20 27.45 20.45
C SER A 49 11.10 26.26 19.46
N ASN A 50 9.90 25.98 18.94
CA ASN A 50 9.72 24.92 17.93
C ASN A 50 10.43 25.23 16.61
N PHE A 51 10.49 26.53 16.23
CA PHE A 51 11.25 26.96 15.07
C PHE A 51 12.75 26.68 15.27
N LYS A 52 13.33 27.10 16.37
CA LYS A 52 14.78 26.91 16.67
C LYS A 52 15.18 25.44 16.79
N SER A 53 14.30 24.60 17.32
CA SER A 53 14.54 23.15 17.45
C SER A 53 14.26 22.35 16.18
N GLY A 54 13.74 22.99 15.11
CA GLY A 54 13.35 22.29 13.89
C GLY A 54 12.07 21.43 14.02
N ALA A 55 11.31 21.59 15.10
CA ALA A 55 10.16 20.74 15.42
C ALA A 55 8.90 21.07 14.62
N ILE A 56 8.88 22.18 13.86
CA ILE A 56 7.75 22.54 13.01
C ILE A 56 7.71 21.59 11.79
N LYS A 57 6.60 20.90 11.63
CA LYS A 57 6.41 19.90 10.57
C LYS A 57 5.90 20.57 9.29
N ASN A 58 6.54 20.25 8.18
CA ASN A 58 6.03 20.50 6.84
C ASN A 58 5.18 19.29 6.40
N PRO A 59 3.93 19.48 5.96
CA PRO A 59 3.11 18.38 5.49
C PRO A 59 3.67 17.68 4.24
N TYR A 60 4.58 18.33 3.52
CA TYR A 60 5.23 17.79 2.32
C TYR A 60 6.57 17.09 2.58
N ASP A 61 7.07 17.10 3.83
CA ASP A 61 8.24 16.30 4.18
C ASP A 61 7.98 14.80 3.97
N ARG A 62 8.92 14.11 3.31
CA ARG A 62 8.88 12.66 3.07
C ARG A 62 9.07 11.86 4.37
N SER A 63 8.18 12.11 5.32
CA SER A 63 8.29 11.63 6.71
C SER A 63 7.92 10.16 6.90
N VAL A 64 7.29 9.53 5.92
CA VAL A 64 6.85 8.13 5.99
C VAL A 64 7.72 7.28 5.06
N TYR A 65 8.65 6.53 5.68
CA TYR A 65 9.61 5.63 5.02
C TYR A 65 10.43 6.28 3.90
N GLY A 66 10.70 7.60 4.01
CA GLY A 66 11.51 8.37 3.06
C GLY A 66 10.82 8.69 1.73
N VAL A 67 9.57 8.26 1.54
CA VAL A 67 8.80 8.42 0.29
C VAL A 67 7.46 9.10 0.53
N GLY A 68 6.69 8.63 1.48
CA GLY A 68 5.35 9.14 1.76
C GLY A 68 5.35 10.46 2.53
N TYR A 69 4.37 11.29 2.24
CA TYR A 69 4.09 12.54 2.96
C TYR A 69 2.59 12.71 3.19
N VAL A 70 2.22 13.50 4.19
CA VAL A 70 0.80 13.67 4.54
C VAL A 70 0.06 14.52 3.51
N GLY A 71 0.68 15.63 3.09
CA GLY A 71 0.05 16.64 2.23
C GLY A 71 -0.93 17.54 3.00
N GLU A 72 -1.64 18.38 2.27
CA GLU A 72 -2.76 19.18 2.76
C GLU A 72 -4.07 18.48 2.42
N GLY A 73 -5.02 18.47 3.37
CA GLY A 73 -6.34 17.86 3.21
C GLY A 73 -7.07 17.72 4.55
N ASN A 74 -8.26 17.13 4.50
CA ASN A 74 -9.18 17.10 5.64
C ASN A 74 -9.32 15.69 6.26
N HIS A 75 -8.65 14.68 5.74
CA HIS A 75 -8.75 13.32 6.28
C HIS A 75 -8.08 13.23 7.65
N ILE A 76 -8.83 12.72 8.61
CA ILE A 76 -8.35 12.59 10.00
C ILE A 76 -7.49 11.32 10.09
N ILE A 77 -6.20 11.50 10.47
CA ILE A 77 -5.26 10.40 10.65
C ILE A 77 -5.51 9.68 11.98
N ILE A 78 -5.74 10.44 13.04
CA ILE A 78 -5.95 9.89 14.39
C ILE A 78 -7.22 10.45 14.98
N GLN A 79 -8.16 9.59 15.34
CA GLN A 79 -9.39 9.94 16.05
C GLN A 79 -9.54 9.03 17.27
N ASN A 80 -9.80 9.61 18.45
CA ASN A 80 -9.97 8.86 19.71
C ASN A 80 -8.81 7.90 20.01
N LYS A 81 -7.57 8.34 19.75
CA LYS A 81 -6.32 7.57 19.90
C LYS A 81 -6.22 6.34 18.97
N LYS A 82 -7.08 6.24 17.96
CA LYS A 82 -7.01 5.19 16.93
C LYS A 82 -6.61 5.82 15.61
N VAL A 83 -5.74 5.14 14.90
CA VAL A 83 -5.34 5.48 13.53
C VAL A 83 -6.49 5.13 12.58
N SER A 84 -6.74 5.97 11.57
CA SER A 84 -7.74 5.70 10.55
C SER A 84 -7.35 4.50 9.68
N LEU A 85 -8.35 3.75 9.19
CA LEU A 85 -8.09 2.58 8.32
C LEU A 85 -7.39 2.97 7.03
N SER A 86 -7.76 4.10 6.43
CA SER A 86 -7.10 4.61 5.23
C SER A 86 -5.60 4.86 5.47
N TYR A 87 -5.24 5.47 6.61
CA TYR A 87 -3.84 5.69 6.95
C TYR A 87 -3.08 4.39 7.25
N GLU A 88 -3.72 3.42 7.95
CA GLU A 88 -3.13 2.10 8.18
C GLU A 88 -2.80 1.41 6.84
N VAL A 89 -3.78 1.36 5.91
CA VAL A 89 -3.60 0.72 4.58
C VAL A 89 -2.52 1.43 3.77
N TRP A 90 -2.52 2.76 3.74
CA TRP A 90 -1.52 3.58 3.06
C TRP A 90 -0.12 3.37 3.62
N SER A 91 0.03 3.46 4.93
CA SER A 91 1.31 3.28 5.60
C SER A 91 1.87 1.87 5.42
N GLU A 92 1.00 0.83 5.50
CA GLU A 92 1.41 -0.56 5.24
C GLU A 92 1.78 -0.83 3.78
N MET A 93 1.14 -0.17 2.80
CA MET A 93 1.52 -0.19 1.39
C MET A 93 2.94 0.35 1.20
N LEU A 94 3.22 1.54 1.75
CA LEU A 94 4.55 2.14 1.69
C LEU A 94 5.59 1.31 2.44
N ALA A 95 5.25 0.78 3.63
CA ALA A 95 6.17 -0.05 4.41
C ALA A 95 6.61 -1.31 3.64
N ARG A 96 5.70 -1.96 2.93
CA ARG A 96 6.03 -3.13 2.09
C ARG A 96 7.03 -2.80 0.99
N CYS A 97 6.91 -1.62 0.39
CA CYS A 97 7.73 -1.20 -0.75
C CYS A 97 9.09 -0.59 -0.32
N TYR A 98 9.13 0.15 0.81
CA TYR A 98 10.25 1.05 1.11
C TYR A 98 10.88 0.88 2.49
N LEU A 99 10.24 0.16 3.45
CA LEU A 99 10.82 -0.02 4.78
C LEU A 99 11.84 -1.18 4.78
N GLU A 100 13.14 -0.84 4.85
CA GLU A 100 14.23 -1.82 4.73
C GLU A 100 14.20 -2.89 5.82
N GLU A 101 13.82 -2.55 7.04
CA GLU A 101 13.71 -3.48 8.15
C GLU A 101 12.68 -4.59 7.89
N ARG A 102 11.70 -4.33 7.02
CA ARG A 102 10.66 -5.30 6.63
C ARG A 102 10.94 -6.05 5.32
N LYS A 103 12.08 -5.81 4.65
CA LYS A 103 12.37 -6.47 3.36
C LYS A 103 12.39 -8.01 3.45
N HIS A 104 12.78 -8.56 4.59
CA HIS A 104 12.77 -10.01 4.81
C HIS A 104 11.35 -10.59 4.91
N LEU A 105 10.34 -9.80 5.30
CA LEU A 105 8.94 -10.19 5.33
C LEU A 105 8.28 -10.05 3.95
N HIS A 106 8.74 -9.08 3.15
CA HIS A 106 8.16 -8.72 1.86
C HIS A 106 9.19 -8.70 0.72
N PRO A 107 9.97 -9.79 0.50
CA PRO A 107 11.07 -9.80 -0.47
C PRO A 107 10.60 -9.61 -1.94
N ALA A 108 9.31 -9.84 -2.22
CA ALA A 108 8.73 -9.62 -3.55
C ALA A 108 8.26 -8.16 -3.78
N TYR A 109 8.35 -7.31 -2.76
CA TYR A 109 7.91 -5.91 -2.81
C TYR A 109 9.06 -4.93 -2.66
N PHE A 110 9.89 -5.09 -1.62
CA PHE A 110 10.95 -4.15 -1.32
C PHE A 110 11.92 -3.96 -2.49
N GLY A 111 12.02 -2.72 -3.00
CA GLY A 111 12.87 -2.37 -4.13
C GLY A 111 12.41 -2.91 -5.50
N ILE A 112 11.22 -3.55 -5.57
CA ILE A 112 10.66 -4.14 -6.79
C ILE A 112 9.32 -3.50 -7.13
N VAL A 113 8.48 -3.26 -6.13
CA VAL A 113 7.15 -2.64 -6.27
C VAL A 113 7.25 -1.18 -5.86
N THR A 114 6.64 -0.32 -6.64
CA THR A 114 6.59 1.13 -6.41
C THR A 114 5.18 1.60 -6.08
N VAL A 115 5.09 2.81 -5.57
CA VAL A 115 3.84 3.55 -5.36
C VAL A 115 3.89 4.77 -6.27
N CYS A 116 2.82 5.01 -7.04
CA CYS A 116 2.73 6.17 -7.93
C CYS A 116 2.84 7.50 -7.15
N ASP A 117 3.25 8.56 -7.82
CA ASP A 117 3.51 9.86 -7.18
C ASP A 117 2.26 10.40 -6.46
N GLU A 118 1.08 10.20 -7.02
CA GLU A 118 -0.17 10.63 -6.43
C GLU A 118 -0.39 9.98 -5.05
N TRP A 119 -0.15 8.69 -4.93
CA TRP A 119 -0.36 7.94 -3.68
C TRP A 119 0.82 8.02 -2.69
N GLN A 120 1.90 8.73 -3.03
CA GLN A 120 2.88 9.13 -2.04
C GLN A 120 2.30 10.18 -1.08
N CYS A 121 1.28 10.93 -1.50
CA CYS A 121 0.48 11.82 -0.65
C CYS A 121 -0.66 11.04 0.04
N TYR A 122 -0.67 11.09 1.39
CA TYR A 122 -1.73 10.40 2.14
C TYR A 122 -3.14 10.89 1.79
N HIS A 123 -3.35 12.21 1.70
CA HIS A 123 -4.69 12.73 1.45
C HIS A 123 -5.23 12.31 0.08
N ARG A 124 -4.39 12.21 -0.95
CA ARG A 124 -4.78 11.70 -2.27
C ARG A 124 -5.15 10.22 -2.23
N PHE A 125 -4.35 9.42 -1.51
CA PHE A 125 -4.71 8.02 -1.28
C PHE A 125 -6.02 7.88 -0.49
N ALA A 126 -6.22 8.72 0.52
CA ALA A 126 -7.42 8.67 1.36
C ALA A 126 -8.69 9.07 0.59
N ASP A 127 -8.62 10.06 -0.33
CA ASP A 127 -9.71 10.39 -1.26
C ASP A 127 -10.15 9.15 -2.04
N TRP A 128 -9.18 8.48 -2.68
CA TRP A 128 -9.45 7.24 -3.43
C TRP A 128 -9.98 6.12 -2.52
N TYR A 129 -9.40 5.96 -1.33
CA TYR A 129 -9.81 4.91 -0.39
C TYR A 129 -11.26 5.08 0.06
N GLU A 130 -11.68 6.32 0.37
CA GLU A 130 -13.06 6.61 0.79
C GLU A 130 -14.06 6.41 -0.36
N GLU A 131 -13.68 6.74 -1.59
CA GLU A 131 -14.51 6.51 -2.77
C GLU A 131 -14.73 5.03 -3.08
N HIS A 132 -13.70 4.19 -2.84
CA HIS A 132 -13.71 2.77 -3.22
C HIS A 132 -14.01 1.81 -2.06
N THR A 133 -14.10 2.31 -0.82
CA THR A 133 -14.42 1.47 0.34
C THR A 133 -15.90 1.10 0.36
N TYR A 134 -16.21 -0.08 0.84
CA TYR A 134 -17.57 -0.58 1.03
C TYR A 134 -17.66 -1.45 2.28
N GLU A 135 -18.87 -1.60 2.83
CA GLU A 135 -19.09 -2.46 3.98
C GLU A 135 -18.99 -3.94 3.59
N CYS A 136 -18.17 -4.68 4.31
CA CYS A 136 -18.09 -6.12 4.18
C CYS A 136 -17.86 -6.77 5.54
N ASP A 137 -18.15 -8.07 5.65
CA ASP A 137 -17.76 -8.85 6.83
C ASP A 137 -16.23 -9.01 6.85
N GLY A 138 -15.59 -8.38 7.85
CA GLY A 138 -14.14 -8.34 8.01
C GLY A 138 -13.49 -7.07 7.44
N ARG A 139 -12.27 -7.21 6.91
CA ARG A 139 -11.46 -6.10 6.38
C ARG A 139 -11.40 -6.13 4.86
N LEU A 140 -11.31 -4.96 4.26
CA LEU A 140 -10.89 -4.79 2.88
C LEU A 140 -9.37 -4.74 2.82
N HIS A 141 -8.80 -5.41 1.84
CA HIS A 141 -7.38 -5.41 1.52
C HIS A 141 -7.14 -4.68 0.20
N LEU A 142 -6.11 -3.84 0.16
CA LEU A 142 -5.62 -3.23 -1.07
C LEU A 142 -4.88 -4.30 -1.88
N ASP A 143 -5.38 -4.62 -3.06
CA ASP A 143 -4.79 -5.55 -4.01
C ASP A 143 -4.35 -4.81 -5.28
N LYS A 144 -3.20 -5.18 -5.85
CA LYS A 144 -2.62 -4.59 -7.06
C LYS A 144 -2.48 -5.59 -8.23
N ASP A 145 -2.76 -6.86 -7.97
CA ASP A 145 -2.46 -7.95 -8.89
C ASP A 145 -3.72 -8.53 -9.57
N ILE A 146 -4.92 -8.31 -9.01
CA ILE A 146 -6.17 -8.85 -9.57
C ILE A 146 -6.51 -8.21 -10.92
N LEU A 147 -6.41 -6.87 -11.04
CA LEU A 147 -6.62 -6.19 -12.33
C LEU A 147 -5.50 -6.49 -13.33
N TYR A 148 -4.27 -6.49 -12.87
CA TYR A 148 -3.07 -6.63 -13.70
C TYR A 148 -2.11 -7.65 -13.07
N PRO A 149 -2.23 -8.95 -13.41
CA PRO A 149 -1.37 -9.99 -12.85
C PRO A 149 0.12 -9.69 -13.03
N GLY A 150 0.87 -9.72 -11.93
CA GLY A 150 2.31 -9.40 -11.93
C GLY A 150 2.63 -7.89 -11.92
N ASN A 151 1.65 -7.04 -11.68
CA ASN A 151 1.82 -5.60 -11.55
C ASN A 151 2.84 -5.24 -10.44
N LYS A 152 3.66 -4.22 -10.70
CA LYS A 152 4.72 -3.75 -9.79
C LYS A 152 4.53 -2.31 -9.34
N GLU A 153 3.31 -1.77 -9.47
CA GLU A 153 3.02 -0.40 -9.06
C GLU A 153 1.66 -0.33 -8.36
N TYR A 154 1.62 0.33 -7.22
CA TYR A 154 0.37 0.75 -6.61
C TYR A 154 -0.08 2.07 -7.22
N SER A 155 -1.26 2.10 -7.83
CA SER A 155 -1.89 3.31 -8.37
C SER A 155 -3.42 3.19 -8.36
N PRO A 156 -4.16 4.32 -8.50
CA PRO A 156 -5.62 4.33 -8.55
C PRO A 156 -6.20 3.35 -9.59
N GLU A 157 -5.59 3.31 -10.78
CA GLU A 157 -6.11 2.54 -11.92
C GLU A 157 -5.77 1.05 -11.87
N LYS A 158 -4.81 0.68 -11.00
CA LYS A 158 -4.27 -0.70 -10.95
C LYS A 158 -4.65 -1.46 -9.69
N CYS A 159 -5.30 -0.80 -8.74
CA CYS A 159 -5.61 -1.39 -7.45
C CYS A 159 -7.10 -1.51 -7.21
N LEU A 160 -7.45 -2.50 -6.40
CA LEU A 160 -8.80 -2.73 -5.91
C LEU A 160 -8.79 -2.87 -4.38
N LEU A 161 -9.89 -2.50 -3.74
CA LEU A 161 -10.20 -2.92 -2.38
C LEU A 161 -11.04 -4.20 -2.45
N VAL A 162 -10.51 -5.29 -1.89
CA VAL A 162 -11.17 -6.60 -1.95
C VAL A 162 -11.33 -7.19 -0.54
N PRO A 163 -12.41 -7.95 -0.26
CA PRO A 163 -12.54 -8.64 1.03
C PRO A 163 -11.32 -9.50 1.31
N GLN A 164 -10.82 -9.43 2.54
CA GLN A 164 -9.63 -10.17 2.98
C GLN A 164 -9.71 -11.65 2.60
N ARG A 165 -10.89 -12.28 2.79
CA ARG A 165 -11.12 -13.69 2.49
C ARG A 165 -10.88 -14.00 1.01
N ILE A 166 -11.30 -13.13 0.10
CA ILE A 166 -11.04 -13.27 -1.35
C ILE A 166 -9.56 -13.05 -1.63
N ASN A 167 -8.95 -11.97 -1.10
CA ASN A 167 -7.54 -11.66 -1.33
C ASN A 167 -6.62 -12.81 -0.91
N MET A 168 -6.95 -13.49 0.19
CA MET A 168 -6.17 -14.65 0.66
C MET A 168 -6.19 -15.82 -0.33
N LEU A 169 -7.23 -15.99 -1.15
CA LEU A 169 -7.29 -17.02 -2.18
C LEU A 169 -6.31 -16.74 -3.34
N PHE A 170 -6.00 -15.49 -3.61
CA PHE A 170 -4.99 -15.10 -4.62
C PHE A 170 -3.55 -15.24 -4.10
N MET A 171 -3.34 -15.33 -2.79
CA MET A 171 -1.99 -15.41 -2.23
C MET A 171 -1.23 -16.62 -2.75
N ASN A 172 -0.04 -16.36 -3.27
CA ASN A 172 0.92 -17.39 -3.68
C ASN A 172 2.13 -17.34 -2.73
N LYS A 173 2.26 -18.33 -1.83
CA LYS A 173 3.38 -18.40 -0.88
C LYS A 173 4.65 -18.86 -1.61
N SER A 174 5.78 -18.20 -1.35
CA SER A 174 7.07 -18.65 -1.88
C SER A 174 7.44 -20.02 -1.34
N ASN A 175 8.04 -20.86 -2.19
CA ASN A 175 8.60 -22.15 -1.80
C ASN A 175 9.99 -22.35 -2.44
N LYS A 176 10.71 -23.39 -1.99
CA LYS A 176 12.06 -23.70 -2.48
C LYS A 176 12.09 -24.82 -3.53
N ARG A 177 10.91 -25.34 -3.94
CA ARG A 177 10.85 -26.53 -4.81
C ARG A 177 11.01 -26.23 -6.29
N GLY A 178 10.83 -24.96 -6.71
CA GLY A 178 10.84 -24.58 -8.14
C GLY A 178 9.54 -24.94 -8.89
N LEU A 179 8.54 -25.45 -8.17
CA LEU A 179 7.23 -25.83 -8.69
C LEU A 179 6.13 -24.94 -8.08
N PRO A 180 5.04 -24.65 -8.82
CA PRO A 180 3.87 -23.96 -8.28
C PRO A 180 3.31 -24.64 -7.03
N ASN A 181 2.67 -23.84 -6.17
CA ASN A 181 2.04 -24.38 -4.97
C ASN A 181 0.90 -25.35 -5.35
N GLY A 182 0.83 -26.47 -4.64
CA GLY A 182 -0.13 -27.55 -4.92
C GLY A 182 0.35 -28.54 -5.96
N ILE A 183 1.54 -28.36 -6.56
CA ILE A 183 2.14 -29.30 -7.51
C ILE A 183 3.40 -29.91 -6.91
N SER A 184 3.59 -31.21 -7.13
CA SER A 184 4.78 -31.95 -6.74
C SER A 184 5.11 -33.06 -7.74
N GLU A 185 6.39 -33.34 -7.94
CA GLU A 185 6.84 -34.50 -8.74
C GLU A 185 6.46 -35.81 -8.06
N CYS A 186 6.14 -36.82 -8.87
CA CYS A 186 5.96 -38.20 -8.46
C CYS A 186 6.47 -39.13 -9.58
N PRO A 187 6.62 -40.45 -9.33
CA PRO A 187 7.15 -41.37 -10.35
C PRO A 187 6.36 -41.39 -11.67
N GLU A 188 5.06 -41.12 -11.61
CA GLU A 188 4.15 -41.14 -12.76
C GLU A 188 3.98 -39.75 -13.43
N GLY A 189 4.69 -38.68 -12.94
CA GLY A 189 4.58 -37.34 -13.48
C GLY A 189 4.42 -36.26 -12.39
N TYR A 190 3.42 -35.40 -12.55
CA TYR A 190 3.18 -34.26 -11.67
C TYR A 190 1.83 -34.41 -10.94
N LEU A 191 1.88 -34.57 -9.63
CA LEU A 191 0.72 -34.65 -8.76
C LEU A 191 0.17 -33.25 -8.47
N ALA A 192 -1.09 -32.99 -8.83
CA ALA A 192 -1.82 -31.75 -8.51
C ALA A 192 -2.72 -31.95 -7.30
N LYS A 193 -2.67 -30.97 -6.37
CA LYS A 193 -3.54 -30.91 -5.17
C LYS A 193 -4.10 -29.51 -5.00
N TYR A 194 -5.33 -29.43 -4.48
CA TYR A 194 -5.94 -28.19 -4.02
C TYR A 194 -6.63 -28.45 -2.67
N ASP A 195 -6.40 -27.57 -1.69
CA ASP A 195 -6.94 -27.68 -0.32
C ASP A 195 -6.77 -29.08 0.29
N GLY A 196 -5.54 -29.62 0.16
CA GLY A 196 -5.19 -30.95 0.68
C GLY A 196 -5.75 -32.14 -0.11
N LYS A 197 -6.65 -31.92 -1.06
CA LYS A 197 -7.28 -32.97 -1.89
C LYS A 197 -6.49 -33.19 -3.17
N THR A 198 -6.25 -34.45 -3.53
CA THR A 198 -5.66 -34.83 -4.81
C THR A 198 -6.65 -34.58 -5.95
N ILE A 199 -6.18 -33.91 -7.03
CA ILE A 199 -6.93 -33.68 -8.25
C ILE A 199 -6.60 -34.76 -9.25
N GLY A 200 -5.30 -35.02 -9.49
CA GLY A 200 -4.83 -36.02 -10.44
C GLY A 200 -3.31 -36.01 -10.55
N ILE A 201 -2.80 -36.91 -11.42
CA ILE A 201 -1.41 -36.96 -11.85
C ILE A 201 -1.39 -36.66 -13.35
N TYR A 202 -0.48 -35.80 -13.79
CA TYR A 202 -0.39 -35.29 -15.15
C TYR A 202 1.02 -35.46 -15.69
N SER A 203 1.14 -35.57 -17.02
CA SER A 203 2.45 -35.77 -17.68
C SER A 203 3.30 -34.50 -17.72
N THR A 204 2.68 -33.31 -17.65
CA THR A 204 3.37 -32.01 -17.68
C THR A 204 3.04 -31.16 -16.46
N ILE A 205 3.92 -30.21 -16.14
CA ILE A 205 3.69 -29.22 -15.06
C ILE A 205 2.53 -28.31 -15.44
N GLU A 206 2.43 -27.95 -16.72
CA GLU A 206 1.42 -27.05 -17.28
C GLU A 206 0.01 -27.64 -17.11
N ASP A 207 -0.17 -28.95 -17.45
CA ASP A 207 -1.46 -29.63 -17.27
C ASP A 207 -1.82 -29.74 -15.79
N ALA A 208 -0.86 -30.07 -14.93
CA ALA A 208 -1.06 -30.14 -13.50
C ALA A 208 -1.45 -28.76 -12.92
N TYR A 209 -0.78 -27.68 -13.38
CA TYR A 209 -1.07 -26.31 -12.99
C TYR A 209 -2.44 -25.86 -13.46
N TYR A 210 -2.79 -26.15 -14.71
CA TYR A 210 -4.10 -25.82 -15.27
C TYR A 210 -5.25 -26.42 -14.44
N GLU A 211 -5.19 -27.71 -14.16
CA GLU A 211 -6.26 -28.38 -13.40
C GLU A 211 -6.29 -27.92 -11.91
N GLN A 212 -5.12 -27.65 -11.33
CA GLN A 212 -5.04 -27.09 -9.97
C GLN A 212 -5.64 -25.67 -9.92
N THR A 213 -5.28 -24.78 -10.85
CA THR A 213 -5.76 -23.41 -10.90
C THR A 213 -7.24 -23.31 -11.28
N LYS A 214 -7.74 -24.25 -12.08
CA LYS A 214 -9.18 -24.39 -12.36
C LYS A 214 -9.97 -24.66 -11.07
N LYS A 215 -9.50 -25.57 -10.21
CA LYS A 215 -10.13 -25.79 -8.90
C LYS A 215 -10.04 -24.57 -7.98
N LYS A 216 -8.89 -23.91 -7.99
CA LYS A 216 -8.70 -22.66 -7.26
C LYS A 216 -9.67 -21.57 -7.75
N LYS A 217 -9.87 -21.45 -9.07
CA LYS A 217 -10.79 -20.49 -9.67
C LYS A 217 -12.25 -20.78 -9.31
N GLU A 218 -12.68 -22.06 -9.34
CA GLU A 218 -14.00 -22.47 -8.88
C GLU A 218 -14.27 -21.99 -7.44
N GLU A 219 -13.30 -22.16 -6.55
CA GLU A 219 -13.42 -21.70 -5.15
C GLU A 219 -13.44 -20.17 -5.03
N ILE A 220 -12.60 -19.46 -5.79
CA ILE A 220 -12.60 -17.98 -5.83
C ILE A 220 -13.98 -17.47 -6.27
N ILE A 221 -14.55 -18.04 -7.35
CA ILE A 221 -15.89 -17.67 -7.86
C ILE A 221 -16.96 -17.97 -6.82
N ARG A 222 -16.89 -19.14 -6.16
CA ARG A 222 -17.83 -19.52 -5.10
C ARG A 222 -17.83 -18.49 -3.97
N VAL A 223 -16.63 -18.12 -3.49
CA VAL A 223 -16.50 -17.13 -2.42
C VAL A 223 -16.90 -15.74 -2.90
N ALA A 224 -16.52 -15.32 -4.12
CA ALA A 224 -16.92 -14.02 -4.67
C ALA A 224 -18.45 -13.89 -4.76
N ASN A 225 -19.18 -14.96 -5.09
CA ASN A 225 -20.63 -14.97 -5.13
C ASN A 225 -21.28 -14.71 -3.75
N GLU A 226 -20.61 -15.06 -2.64
CA GLU A 226 -21.09 -14.74 -1.29
C GLU A 226 -21.05 -13.22 -1.01
N TYR A 227 -20.16 -12.49 -1.66
CA TYR A 227 -19.99 -11.03 -1.53
C TYR A 227 -20.67 -10.22 -2.64
N LYS A 228 -21.27 -10.88 -3.64
CA LYS A 228 -21.80 -10.23 -4.85
C LYS A 228 -22.77 -9.09 -4.57
N SER A 229 -23.58 -9.19 -3.53
CA SER A 229 -24.60 -8.18 -3.19
C SER A 229 -24.04 -6.92 -2.52
N ILE A 230 -22.81 -6.97 -2.01
CA ILE A 230 -22.19 -5.88 -1.26
C ILE A 230 -20.94 -5.33 -1.94
N MET A 231 -20.32 -6.13 -2.81
CA MET A 231 -19.10 -5.76 -3.52
C MET A 231 -19.44 -4.96 -4.80
N PRO A 232 -18.69 -3.89 -5.14
CA PRO A 232 -18.86 -3.20 -6.41
C PRO A 232 -18.74 -4.15 -7.61
N ASN A 233 -19.55 -3.92 -8.65
CA ASN A 233 -19.57 -4.79 -9.84
C ASN A 233 -18.20 -4.86 -10.52
N GLU A 234 -17.46 -3.76 -10.58
CA GLU A 234 -16.11 -3.72 -11.17
C GLU A 234 -15.12 -4.65 -10.45
N VAL A 235 -15.19 -4.71 -9.10
CA VAL A 235 -14.37 -5.61 -8.29
C VAL A 235 -14.78 -7.06 -8.55
N TYR A 236 -16.09 -7.34 -8.57
CA TYR A 236 -16.60 -8.67 -8.86
C TYR A 236 -16.21 -9.14 -10.26
N ASP A 237 -16.38 -8.31 -11.27
CA ASP A 237 -16.05 -8.63 -12.66
C ASP A 237 -14.54 -8.85 -12.86
N ALA A 238 -13.70 -8.04 -12.20
CA ALA A 238 -12.25 -8.24 -12.22
C ALA A 238 -11.84 -9.59 -11.61
N ILE A 239 -12.46 -10.00 -10.50
CA ILE A 239 -12.22 -11.29 -9.87
C ILE A 239 -12.64 -12.43 -10.83
N LEU A 240 -13.78 -12.30 -11.52
CA LEU A 240 -14.24 -13.29 -12.48
C LEU A 240 -13.36 -13.35 -13.74
N ALA A 241 -12.84 -12.22 -14.19
CA ALA A 241 -11.98 -12.13 -15.37
C ALA A 241 -10.54 -12.61 -15.13
N TYR A 242 -10.10 -12.70 -13.87
CA TYR A 242 -8.72 -13.07 -13.55
C TYR A 242 -8.35 -14.44 -14.11
N GLU A 243 -7.24 -14.52 -14.80
CA GLU A 243 -6.68 -15.76 -15.35
C GLU A 243 -5.36 -16.12 -14.67
N PHE A 244 -5.23 -17.38 -14.25
CA PHE A 244 -3.99 -17.92 -13.75
C PHE A 244 -3.10 -18.31 -14.92
N LYS A 245 -1.89 -17.75 -14.99
CA LYS A 245 -0.86 -18.08 -15.97
C LYS A 245 0.38 -18.59 -15.24
N ILE A 246 0.91 -19.73 -15.69
CA ILE A 246 2.04 -20.39 -15.03
C ILE A 246 3.28 -19.50 -15.04
N GLU A 247 3.48 -18.70 -16.09
CA GLU A 247 4.59 -17.76 -16.25
C GLU A 247 4.60 -16.66 -15.17
N ASN A 248 3.42 -16.38 -14.60
CA ASN A 248 3.25 -15.41 -13.51
C ASN A 248 3.40 -16.07 -12.13
N ASP A 249 3.54 -17.39 -12.04
CA ASP A 249 3.76 -18.06 -10.75
C ASP A 249 5.22 -17.89 -10.31
N LYS A 250 5.43 -17.16 -9.21
CA LYS A 250 6.76 -16.84 -8.69
C LYS A 250 7.59 -18.07 -8.27
N ASN A 251 6.98 -19.23 -8.11
CA ASN A 251 7.64 -20.46 -7.77
C ASN A 251 8.00 -21.31 -9.01
N TYR A 252 7.40 -20.97 -10.17
CA TYR A 252 7.71 -21.65 -11.42
C TYR A 252 9.04 -21.12 -11.99
N LYS A 253 9.99 -22.01 -12.20
CA LYS A 253 11.24 -21.70 -12.89
C LYS A 253 11.22 -22.47 -14.20
N VAL A 254 11.23 -21.74 -15.30
CA VAL A 254 11.49 -22.32 -16.61
C VAL A 254 12.90 -22.90 -16.55
N VAL A 255 13.02 -24.22 -16.69
CA VAL A 255 14.30 -24.94 -16.76
C VAL A 255 14.91 -24.74 -18.13
#